data_38baca55b34a3ea7b8f47883fe4a9a4a
#
_entry.id   38baca55b34a3ea7b8f47883fe4a9a4a
#
_cell.length_a   1.000
_cell.length_b   1.000
_cell.length_c   1.000
_cell.angle_alpha   90.00
_cell.angle_beta   90.00
_cell.angle_gamma   90.00
#
_symmetry.space_group_name_H-M   'P 1'
#
loop_
_entity.id
_entity.type
_entity.pdbx_description
1 polymer ?
#
loop_
_entity_poly.entity_id
_entity_poly.type
_entity_poly.pdbx_seq_one_letter_code
_entity_poly.pdbx_strand_id
1 'polypeptide(L)'
;MKNLRYMLIAACSACLLLPLGSCMDTDMNRNKYEVDSEEIGRENYDLGSTIRGLQGLVIPAQEHLYQFMEAMCGGSYAGYFGETRTGWLEKYSTYNPKTDWLKAPFTDVISETYPKYYAVLQHEDAPVALALAKLLRVTIMQRVTDIYGPIPYSKVLVSGEGSESDGLNAAYDSQKDVYMRMFQELEEADQALEDNMTEGNSGFEKLDDVYYGKLQQWRLFLHSLQLRMAMRLCYTDMAAEAQSIAEKAVTAGTMPYSM
;
A
#
# COMPACT_ATOMS: atom_id res chain seq x y z
N MET A 1 -24.57 60.98 43.12
CA MET A 1 -23.70 59.85 43.56
C MET A 1 -24.19 58.47 43.07
N LYS A 2 -25.47 58.21 42.90
CA LYS A 2 -25.93 56.90 42.37
C LYS A 2 -25.53 56.66 40.92
N ASN A 3 -25.63 57.67 40.07
CA ASN A 3 -25.31 57.52 38.62
C ASN A 3 -23.81 57.27 38.36
N LEU A 4 -22.92 57.77 39.19
CA LEU A 4 -21.47 57.51 39.09
C LEU A 4 -21.11 56.07 39.44
N ARG A 5 -21.84 55.46 40.38
CA ARG A 5 -21.67 54.04 40.71
C ARG A 5 -22.09 53.09 39.57
N TYR A 6 -23.18 53.40 38.88
CA TYR A 6 -23.62 52.62 37.73
C TYR A 6 -22.68 52.76 36.53
N MET A 7 -22.09 53.94 36.29
CA MET A 7 -21.08 54.14 35.27
C MET A 7 -19.79 53.34 35.57
N LEU A 8 -19.38 53.33 36.83
CA LEU A 8 -18.19 52.56 37.23
C LEU A 8 -18.42 51.03 37.10
N ILE A 9 -19.60 50.55 37.45
CA ILE A 9 -19.96 49.13 37.30
C ILE A 9 -20.04 48.76 35.83
N ALA A 10 -20.61 49.57 34.96
CA ALA A 10 -20.65 49.34 33.52
C ALA A 10 -19.30 49.37 32.87
N ALA A 11 -18.39 50.26 33.27
CA ALA A 11 -17.00 50.32 32.79
C ALA A 11 -16.18 49.07 33.23
N CYS A 12 -16.33 48.63 34.47
CA CYS A 12 -15.67 47.42 34.95
C CYS A 12 -16.20 46.15 34.24
N SER A 13 -17.52 46.08 33.96
CA SER A 13 -18.10 44.96 33.20
C SER A 13 -17.62 44.92 31.75
N ALA A 14 -17.44 46.06 31.12
CA ALA A 14 -16.90 46.14 29.75
C ALA A 14 -15.41 45.73 29.67
N CYS A 15 -14.61 46.10 30.71
CA CYS A 15 -13.21 45.67 30.77
C CYS A 15 -13.01 44.15 31.04
N LEU A 16 -13.99 43.48 31.67
CA LEU A 16 -13.94 42.04 31.93
C LEU A 16 -14.29 41.18 30.70
N LEU A 17 -14.91 41.77 29.67
CA LEU A 17 -15.30 41.05 28.46
C LEU A 17 -14.23 41.15 27.34
N LEU A 18 -13.20 42.00 27.49
CA LEU A 18 -12.15 42.15 26.49
C LEU A 18 -11.09 41.04 26.43
N PRO A 19 -10.80 40.25 27.47
CA PRO A 19 -9.77 39.19 27.36
C PRO A 19 -10.26 37.85 26.80
N LEU A 20 -11.58 37.68 26.52
CA LEU A 20 -12.08 36.40 26.03
C LEU A 20 -11.85 36.15 24.52
N GLY A 21 -11.42 37.14 23.79
CA GLY A 21 -11.09 37.01 22.35
C GLY A 21 -9.64 36.58 22.07
N SER A 22 -8.76 36.68 23.06
CA SER A 22 -7.32 36.40 22.89
C SER A 22 -6.98 34.90 22.81
N CYS A 23 -7.89 34.03 23.26
CA CYS A 23 -7.65 32.57 23.23
C CYS A 23 -8.17 31.90 21.96
N MET A 24 -8.73 32.61 21.01
CA MET A 24 -9.23 32.07 19.75
C MET A 24 -8.34 32.35 18.54
N ASP A 25 -7.13 32.86 18.77
CA ASP A 25 -6.14 32.97 17.70
C ASP A 25 -5.56 31.59 17.44
N THR A 26 -6.13 30.92 16.41
CA THR A 26 -5.69 29.60 15.96
C THR A 26 -4.25 29.60 15.46
N ASP A 27 -3.71 30.76 15.08
CA ASP A 27 -2.32 30.92 14.62
C ASP A 27 -1.30 30.80 15.76
N MET A 28 -1.68 31.12 17.01
CA MET A 28 -0.80 30.94 18.17
C MET A 28 -0.61 29.46 18.57
N ASN A 29 -1.56 28.60 18.25
CA ASN A 29 -1.47 27.16 18.50
C ASN A 29 -0.91 26.37 17.30
N ARG A 30 -0.59 27.06 16.20
CA ARG A 30 0.00 26.42 15.02
C ARG A 30 1.48 26.15 15.29
N ASN A 31 1.85 24.88 15.26
CA ASN A 31 3.26 24.51 15.35
C ASN A 31 3.99 25.04 14.10
N LYS A 32 4.86 26.01 14.25
CA LYS A 32 5.63 26.62 13.14
C LYS A 32 6.57 25.63 12.42
N TYR A 33 6.74 24.46 12.97
CA TYR A 33 7.55 23.38 12.42
C TYR A 33 6.69 22.22 11.90
N GLU A 34 5.36 22.35 11.93
CA GLU A 34 4.45 21.37 11.39
C GLU A 34 4.16 21.74 9.93
N VAL A 35 4.43 20.80 9.05
CA VAL A 35 4.13 20.95 7.62
C VAL A 35 2.61 21.02 7.49
N ASP A 36 2.08 22.09 6.92
CA ASP A 36 0.63 22.20 6.76
C ASP A 36 0.11 21.39 5.57
N SER A 37 -1.21 21.18 5.52
CA SER A 37 -1.84 20.39 4.46
C SER A 37 -1.63 20.98 3.07
N GLU A 38 -1.44 22.29 2.95
CA GLU A 38 -1.14 22.99 1.69
C GLU A 38 0.29 22.72 1.23
N GLU A 39 1.24 22.65 2.16
CA GLU A 39 2.62 22.27 1.86
C GLU A 39 2.74 20.78 1.52
N ILE A 40 1.98 19.92 2.21
CA ILE A 40 1.93 18.47 1.93
C ILE A 40 1.37 18.19 0.53
N GLY A 41 0.35 18.95 0.10
CA GLY A 41 -0.26 18.81 -1.23
C GLY A 41 0.58 19.39 -2.38
N ARG A 42 1.66 20.13 -2.08
CA ARG A 42 2.50 20.72 -3.13
C ARG A 42 3.21 19.63 -3.94
N GLU A 43 3.18 19.78 -5.26
CA GLU A 43 3.85 18.87 -6.21
C GLU A 43 3.42 17.39 -6.02
N ASN A 44 2.19 17.13 -5.58
CA ASN A 44 1.68 15.77 -5.27
C ASN A 44 2.56 15.03 -4.24
N TYR A 45 3.15 15.74 -3.29
CA TYR A 45 4.08 15.15 -2.32
C TYR A 45 3.42 14.08 -1.46
N ASP A 46 2.18 14.26 -1.05
CA ASP A 46 1.37 13.33 -0.27
C ASP A 46 1.18 12.00 -1.00
N LEU A 47 0.71 12.06 -2.25
CA LEU A 47 0.54 10.89 -3.10
C LEU A 47 1.88 10.24 -3.43
N GLY A 48 2.86 11.03 -3.85
CA GLY A 48 4.17 10.52 -4.22
C GLY A 48 4.90 9.85 -3.05
N SER A 49 4.83 10.43 -1.84
CA SER A 49 5.44 9.84 -0.64
C SER A 49 4.74 8.54 -0.22
N THR A 50 3.42 8.46 -0.41
CA THR A 50 2.64 7.25 -0.13
C THR A 50 2.96 6.14 -1.12
N ILE A 51 3.05 6.46 -2.42
CA ILE A 51 3.49 5.51 -3.47
C ILE A 51 4.92 5.02 -3.19
N ARG A 52 5.84 5.93 -2.84
CA ARG A 52 7.20 5.58 -2.42
C ARG A 52 7.21 4.62 -1.23
N GLY A 53 6.33 4.86 -0.26
CA GLY A 53 6.13 3.97 0.88
C GLY A 53 5.68 2.56 0.47
N LEU A 54 4.79 2.44 -0.52
CA LEU A 54 4.39 1.15 -1.10
C LEU A 54 5.52 0.49 -1.88
N GLN A 55 6.31 1.26 -2.65
CA GLN A 55 7.49 0.73 -3.37
C GLN A 55 8.48 0.06 -2.40
N GLY A 56 8.71 0.67 -1.23
CA GLY A 56 9.56 0.13 -0.18
C GLY A 56 9.10 -1.21 0.41
N LEU A 57 7.81 -1.56 0.26
CA LEU A 57 7.24 -2.83 0.73
C LEU A 57 7.31 -3.96 -0.30
N VAL A 58 7.59 -3.66 -1.57
CA VAL A 58 7.70 -4.67 -2.63
C VAL A 58 8.84 -5.65 -2.33
N ILE A 59 10.01 -5.12 -1.94
CA ILE A 59 11.12 -5.90 -1.41
C ILE A 59 11.48 -5.24 -0.08
N PRO A 60 11.00 -5.77 1.05
CA PRO A 60 11.22 -5.13 2.34
C PRO A 60 12.71 -5.06 2.66
N ALA A 61 13.21 -3.85 2.90
CA ALA A 61 14.58 -3.64 3.35
C ALA A 61 14.77 -4.06 4.82
N GLN A 62 13.67 -4.16 5.54
CA GLN A 62 13.67 -4.59 6.93
C GLN A 62 14.12 -6.04 7.05
N GLU A 63 15.19 -6.28 7.79
CA GLU A 63 15.86 -7.57 7.90
C GLU A 63 14.91 -8.73 8.26
N HIS A 64 14.06 -8.57 9.27
CA HIS A 64 13.18 -9.64 9.72
C HIS A 64 12.09 -10.00 8.70
N LEU A 65 11.51 -9.06 7.97
CA LEU A 65 10.49 -9.35 6.95
C LEU A 65 11.10 -10.12 5.77
N TYR A 66 12.20 -9.63 5.22
CA TYR A 66 12.90 -10.32 4.14
C TYR A 66 13.41 -11.68 4.57
N GLN A 67 14.02 -11.76 5.75
CA GLN A 67 14.58 -12.99 6.30
C GLN A 67 13.51 -14.09 6.41
N PHE A 68 12.35 -13.78 6.96
CA PHE A 68 11.31 -14.80 7.20
C PHE A 68 10.60 -15.22 5.92
N MET A 69 10.32 -14.31 4.99
CA MET A 69 9.63 -14.64 3.75
C MET A 69 10.54 -15.32 2.72
N GLU A 70 11.64 -14.67 2.38
CA GLU A 70 12.46 -15.09 1.25
C GLU A 70 13.53 -16.10 1.65
N ALA A 71 14.36 -15.75 2.63
CA ALA A 71 15.49 -16.59 2.98
C ALA A 71 15.07 -17.84 3.72
N MET A 72 14.36 -17.70 4.83
CA MET A 72 14.05 -18.85 5.70
C MET A 72 12.90 -19.70 5.16
N CYS A 73 11.79 -19.10 4.73
CA CYS A 73 10.65 -19.83 4.18
C CYS A 73 10.96 -20.28 2.74
N GLY A 74 11.09 -19.34 1.82
CA GLY A 74 11.28 -19.63 0.40
C GLY A 74 12.56 -20.41 0.13
N GLY A 75 13.68 -19.99 0.68
CA GLY A 75 14.97 -20.65 0.48
C GLY A 75 15.04 -22.07 1.04
N SER A 76 14.46 -22.31 2.23
CA SER A 76 14.42 -23.65 2.84
C SER A 76 13.48 -24.59 2.09
N TYR A 77 12.27 -24.14 1.78
CA TYR A 77 11.27 -25.00 1.10
C TYR A 77 11.63 -25.27 -0.36
N ALA A 78 12.30 -24.34 -1.04
CA ALA A 78 12.82 -24.56 -2.37
C ALA A 78 14.13 -25.38 -2.40
N GLY A 79 14.69 -25.72 -1.25
CA GLY A 79 15.91 -26.52 -1.14
C GLY A 79 17.20 -25.78 -1.45
N TYR A 80 17.17 -24.43 -1.48
CA TYR A 80 18.41 -23.62 -1.64
C TYR A 80 19.25 -23.58 -0.37
N PHE A 81 18.61 -23.68 0.79
CA PHE A 81 19.29 -23.65 2.08
C PHE A 81 19.04 -24.93 2.87
N GLY A 82 20.11 -25.48 3.41
CA GLY A 82 20.10 -26.58 4.37
C GLY A 82 20.67 -26.15 5.71
N GLU A 83 20.09 -26.61 6.79
CA GLU A 83 20.61 -26.37 8.12
C GLU A 83 21.60 -27.45 8.52
N THR A 84 22.82 -27.03 8.88
CA THR A 84 23.86 -27.95 9.37
C THR A 84 23.88 -28.07 10.89
N ARG A 85 23.18 -27.17 11.60
CA ARG A 85 23.22 -27.10 13.07
C ARG A 85 22.10 -27.93 13.68
N THR A 86 22.45 -28.88 14.50
CA THR A 86 21.51 -29.59 15.36
C THR A 86 21.25 -28.76 16.63
N GLY A 87 20.02 -28.74 17.11
CA GLY A 87 19.68 -28.08 18.39
C GLY A 87 18.56 -27.04 18.35
N TRP A 88 18.19 -26.53 17.20
CA TRP A 88 16.98 -25.73 17.03
C TRP A 88 15.83 -26.65 16.63
N LEU A 89 14.82 -26.71 17.50
CA LEU A 89 13.64 -27.55 17.24
C LEU A 89 12.66 -26.84 16.29
N GLU A 90 12.55 -25.51 16.38
CA GLU A 90 11.64 -24.71 15.57
C GLU A 90 12.38 -24.15 14.36
N LYS A 91 12.07 -24.64 13.14
CA LYS A 91 12.73 -24.21 11.91
C LYS A 91 11.93 -24.55 10.65
N TYR A 92 12.09 -23.76 9.60
CA TYR A 92 11.42 -23.97 8.32
C TYR A 92 11.83 -25.26 7.63
N SER A 93 13.10 -25.61 7.66
CA SER A 93 13.63 -26.82 6.99
C SER A 93 13.04 -28.15 7.50
N THR A 94 12.43 -28.15 8.67
CA THR A 94 11.69 -29.31 9.22
C THR A 94 10.19 -29.10 9.26
N TYR A 95 9.65 -28.11 8.58
CA TYR A 95 8.24 -27.73 8.58
C TYR A 95 7.66 -27.41 9.97
N ASN A 96 8.52 -26.96 10.87
CA ASN A 96 8.16 -26.56 12.24
C ASN A 96 8.71 -25.16 12.56
N PRO A 97 8.35 -24.11 11.81
CA PRO A 97 8.82 -22.78 12.06
C PRO A 97 8.22 -22.19 13.35
N LYS A 98 8.96 -21.28 13.99
CA LYS A 98 8.46 -20.53 15.15
C LYS A 98 7.25 -19.69 14.76
N THR A 99 6.23 -19.66 15.60
CA THR A 99 4.97 -18.93 15.36
C THR A 99 5.19 -17.46 15.02
N ASP A 100 6.11 -16.78 15.72
CA ASP A 100 6.42 -15.35 15.45
C ASP A 100 7.01 -15.14 14.07
N TRP A 101 7.78 -16.09 13.56
CA TRP A 101 8.35 -16.03 12.20
C TRP A 101 7.30 -16.21 11.11
N LEU A 102 6.26 -16.99 11.38
CA LEU A 102 5.10 -17.13 10.49
C LEU A 102 4.18 -15.91 10.57
N LYS A 103 4.10 -15.27 11.72
CA LYS A 103 3.16 -14.17 11.96
C LYS A 103 3.64 -12.85 11.32
N ALA A 104 4.93 -12.54 11.45
CA ALA A 104 5.49 -11.27 11.01
C ALA A 104 5.25 -10.99 9.50
N PRO A 105 5.56 -11.88 8.55
CA PRO A 105 5.32 -11.63 7.13
C PRO A 105 3.86 -11.44 6.75
N PHE A 106 2.93 -11.94 7.56
CA PHE A 106 1.50 -11.74 7.36
C PHE A 106 1.03 -10.43 7.98
N THR A 107 1.20 -10.31 9.29
CA THR A 107 0.64 -9.19 10.06
C THR A 107 1.29 -7.86 9.69
N ASP A 108 2.63 -7.83 9.63
CA ASP A 108 3.36 -6.58 9.40
C ASP A 108 3.18 -6.09 7.96
N VAL A 109 3.18 -7.02 6.98
CA VAL A 109 2.96 -6.65 5.57
C VAL A 109 1.55 -6.10 5.36
N ILE A 110 0.53 -6.72 5.96
CA ILE A 110 -0.86 -6.25 5.86
C ILE A 110 -1.01 -4.89 6.54
N SER A 111 -0.53 -4.74 7.77
CA SER A 111 -0.67 -3.51 8.55
C SER A 111 0.08 -2.32 7.95
N GLU A 112 1.16 -2.56 7.21
CA GLU A 112 1.92 -1.53 6.52
C GLU A 112 1.36 -1.20 5.13
N THR A 113 0.81 -2.17 4.41
CA THR A 113 0.34 -2.00 3.03
C THR A 113 -1.01 -1.30 2.96
N TYR A 114 -1.99 -1.77 3.73
CA TYR A 114 -3.37 -1.30 3.58
C TYR A 114 -3.61 0.15 3.99
N PRO A 115 -3.01 0.72 5.05
CA PRO A 115 -3.16 2.14 5.35
C PRO A 115 -2.63 3.04 4.23
N LYS A 116 -1.49 2.68 3.63
CA LYS A 116 -0.92 3.43 2.49
C LYS A 116 -1.78 3.30 1.25
N TYR A 117 -2.24 2.09 0.94
CA TYR A 117 -3.16 1.86 -0.17
C TYR A 117 -4.47 2.63 0.01
N TYR A 118 -5.06 2.60 1.20
CA TYR A 118 -6.28 3.33 1.55
C TYR A 118 -6.09 4.85 1.41
N ALA A 119 -4.94 5.38 1.81
CA ALA A 119 -4.65 6.81 1.67
C ALA A 119 -4.71 7.25 0.20
N VAL A 120 -4.16 6.45 -0.74
CA VAL A 120 -4.25 6.76 -2.18
C VAL A 120 -5.69 6.67 -2.70
N LEU A 121 -6.50 5.72 -2.20
CA LEU A 121 -7.89 5.57 -2.62
C LEU A 121 -8.77 6.79 -2.32
N GLN A 122 -8.36 7.67 -1.41
CA GLN A 122 -9.08 8.92 -1.11
C GLN A 122 -8.93 9.98 -2.21
N HIS A 123 -8.01 9.78 -3.18
CA HIS A 123 -7.71 10.69 -4.27
C HIS A 123 -8.27 10.16 -5.59
N GLU A 124 -9.60 10.15 -5.72
CA GLU A 124 -10.29 9.63 -6.91
C GLU A 124 -9.95 10.39 -8.21
N ASP A 125 -9.46 11.60 -8.10
CA ASP A 125 -9.02 12.48 -9.18
C ASP A 125 -7.59 12.20 -9.67
N ALA A 126 -6.86 11.25 -9.04
CA ALA A 126 -5.48 10.89 -9.35
C ALA A 126 -5.35 9.49 -10.00
N PRO A 127 -5.80 9.29 -11.25
CA PRO A 127 -5.90 7.96 -11.87
C PRO A 127 -4.55 7.24 -11.97
N VAL A 128 -3.48 7.96 -12.22
CA VAL A 128 -2.11 7.40 -12.27
C VAL A 128 -1.68 6.88 -10.91
N ALA A 129 -1.89 7.65 -9.84
CA ALA A 129 -1.54 7.23 -8.49
C ALA A 129 -2.36 6.01 -8.05
N LEU A 130 -3.66 5.99 -8.37
CA LEU A 130 -4.54 4.84 -8.12
C LEU A 130 -4.07 3.59 -8.85
N ALA A 131 -3.68 3.71 -10.12
CA ALA A 131 -3.16 2.60 -10.91
C ALA A 131 -1.86 2.05 -10.32
N LEU A 132 -0.91 2.92 -9.97
CA LEU A 132 0.34 2.51 -9.33
C LEU A 132 0.12 1.89 -7.95
N ALA A 133 -0.81 2.41 -7.15
CA ALA A 133 -1.15 1.82 -5.86
C ALA A 133 -1.75 0.41 -6.01
N LYS A 134 -2.64 0.18 -7.00
CA LYS A 134 -3.16 -1.16 -7.32
C LYS A 134 -2.03 -2.11 -7.72
N LEU A 135 -1.18 -1.70 -8.66
CA LEU A 135 -0.03 -2.47 -9.12
C LEU A 135 0.90 -2.87 -7.97
N LEU A 136 1.25 -1.91 -7.11
CA LEU A 136 2.14 -2.15 -5.98
C LEU A 136 1.47 -3.05 -4.93
N ARG A 137 0.18 -2.84 -4.62
CA ARG A 137 -0.56 -3.73 -3.74
C ARG A 137 -0.57 -5.16 -4.26
N VAL A 138 -0.87 -5.36 -5.54
CA VAL A 138 -0.83 -6.70 -6.15
C VAL A 138 0.56 -7.31 -6.02
N THR A 139 1.61 -6.55 -6.31
CA THR A 139 3.01 -7.03 -6.21
C THR A 139 3.36 -7.49 -4.80
N ILE A 140 2.93 -6.75 -3.78
CA ILE A 140 3.18 -7.06 -2.37
C ILE A 140 2.34 -8.27 -1.93
N MET A 141 1.02 -8.22 -2.16
CA MET A 141 0.07 -9.20 -1.63
C MET A 141 0.11 -10.55 -2.36
N GLN A 142 0.61 -10.58 -3.60
CA GLN A 142 0.85 -11.84 -4.32
C GLN A 142 1.85 -12.72 -3.56
N ARG A 143 2.89 -12.15 -2.97
CA ARG A 143 3.84 -12.89 -2.13
C ARG A 143 3.18 -13.43 -0.86
N VAL A 144 2.28 -12.66 -0.27
CA VAL A 144 1.55 -13.08 0.95
C VAL A 144 0.64 -14.27 0.64
N THR A 145 -0.18 -14.19 -0.43
CA THR A 145 -1.04 -15.33 -0.79
C THR A 145 -0.26 -16.56 -1.25
N ASP A 146 0.91 -16.40 -1.85
CA ASP A 146 1.77 -17.52 -2.23
C ASP A 146 2.30 -18.30 -1.01
N ILE A 147 2.48 -17.63 0.13
CA ILE A 147 2.94 -18.27 1.37
C ILE A 147 1.77 -18.83 2.19
N TYR A 148 0.67 -18.09 2.30
CA TYR A 148 -0.41 -18.40 3.25
C TYR A 148 -1.65 -18.97 2.60
N GLY A 149 -1.77 -18.97 1.26
CA GLY A 149 -2.96 -19.37 0.54
C GLY A 149 -4.07 -18.33 0.67
N PRO A 150 -5.22 -18.66 1.30
CA PRO A 150 -6.30 -17.69 1.54
C PRO A 150 -5.84 -16.51 2.40
N ILE A 151 -6.18 -15.29 1.96
CA ILE A 151 -5.86 -14.04 2.68
C ILE A 151 -7.04 -13.07 2.64
N PRO A 152 -7.14 -12.10 3.56
CA PRO A 152 -8.07 -10.99 3.43
C PRO A 152 -7.59 -10.06 2.30
N TYR A 153 -8.36 -9.95 1.22
CA TYR A 153 -7.96 -9.17 0.04
C TYR A 153 -9.07 -8.26 -0.50
N SER A 154 -10.19 -8.83 -0.95
CA SER A 154 -11.24 -8.08 -1.64
C SER A 154 -12.11 -7.24 -0.71
N LYS A 155 -12.22 -7.64 0.57
CA LYS A 155 -13.13 -7.05 1.55
C LYS A 155 -12.46 -6.21 2.63
N VAL A 156 -11.15 -6.00 2.54
CA VAL A 156 -10.39 -5.33 3.61
C VAL A 156 -10.76 -3.85 3.78
N LEU A 157 -11.13 -3.16 2.71
CA LEU A 157 -11.41 -1.72 2.71
C LEU A 157 -12.84 -1.39 2.28
N VAL A 158 -13.74 -2.36 2.34
CA VAL A 158 -15.14 -2.14 2.01
C VAL A 158 -15.84 -1.52 3.21
N SER A 159 -16.01 -0.19 3.18
CA SER A 159 -16.90 0.52 4.07
C SER A 159 -18.31 0.50 3.48
N GLY A 160 -19.28 -0.12 4.14
CA GLY A 160 -20.67 -0.14 3.73
C GLY A 160 -21.58 0.04 4.92
N GLU A 161 -22.75 0.70 4.75
CA GLU A 161 -23.80 0.73 5.74
C GLU A 161 -24.18 -0.71 6.10
N GLY A 162 -24.00 -1.08 7.36
CA GLY A 162 -24.25 -2.44 7.88
C GLY A 162 -22.99 -3.34 7.97
N SER A 163 -21.82 -2.87 7.60
CA SER A 163 -20.56 -3.55 7.89
C SER A 163 -20.19 -3.27 9.34
N GLU A 164 -20.48 -4.21 10.25
CA GLU A 164 -19.92 -4.22 11.61
C GLU A 164 -18.42 -4.55 11.61
N SER A 165 -17.80 -4.67 10.46
CA SER A 165 -16.40 -5.00 10.35
C SER A 165 -15.58 -3.72 10.26
N ASP A 166 -15.00 -3.36 11.34
CA ASP A 166 -13.97 -2.34 11.52
C ASP A 166 -12.65 -2.69 10.77
N GLY A 167 -12.71 -3.28 9.60
CA GLY A 167 -11.53 -3.74 8.86
C GLY A 167 -10.74 -4.88 9.54
N LEU A 168 -10.94 -5.06 10.83
CA LEU A 168 -10.26 -6.09 11.65
C LEU A 168 -10.83 -7.50 11.44
N ASN A 169 -12.05 -7.62 10.93
CA ASN A 169 -12.74 -8.88 10.70
C ASN A 169 -13.01 -9.14 9.21
N ALA A 170 -12.13 -8.69 8.32
CA ALA A 170 -12.26 -8.94 6.91
C ALA A 170 -12.25 -10.44 6.60
N ALA A 171 -13.25 -10.91 5.85
CA ALA A 171 -13.31 -12.31 5.44
C ALA A 171 -12.11 -12.65 4.52
N TYR A 172 -11.59 -13.85 4.67
CA TYR A 172 -10.55 -14.38 3.80
C TYR A 172 -11.16 -14.76 2.44
N ASP A 173 -10.51 -14.34 1.39
CA ASP A 173 -10.79 -14.82 0.04
C ASP A 173 -9.96 -16.09 -0.24
N SER A 174 -10.50 -17.00 -1.05
CA SER A 174 -9.71 -18.15 -1.52
C SER A 174 -8.51 -17.66 -2.34
N GLN A 175 -7.41 -18.41 -2.37
CA GLN A 175 -6.25 -18.04 -3.19
C GLN A 175 -6.61 -17.83 -4.66
N LYS A 176 -7.53 -18.63 -5.19
CA LYS A 176 -8.07 -18.50 -6.55
C LYS A 176 -8.74 -17.12 -6.73
N ASP A 177 -9.65 -16.75 -5.84
CA ASP A 177 -10.36 -15.48 -5.92
C ASP A 177 -9.40 -14.29 -5.77
N VAL A 178 -8.40 -14.41 -4.89
CA VAL A 178 -7.32 -13.42 -4.74
C VAL A 178 -6.59 -13.21 -6.07
N TYR A 179 -6.15 -14.28 -6.73
CA TYR A 179 -5.45 -14.19 -8.02
C TYR A 179 -6.32 -13.59 -9.11
N MET A 180 -7.60 -14.00 -9.20
CA MET A 180 -8.54 -13.44 -10.18
C MET A 180 -8.74 -11.95 -9.95
N ARG A 181 -8.91 -11.53 -8.70
CA ARG A 181 -9.05 -10.10 -8.36
C ARG A 181 -7.77 -9.32 -8.68
N MET A 182 -6.61 -9.89 -8.40
CA MET A 182 -5.32 -9.29 -8.74
C MET A 182 -5.16 -9.08 -10.25
N PHE A 183 -5.51 -10.05 -11.08
CA PHE A 183 -5.47 -9.88 -12.54
C PHE A 183 -6.42 -8.80 -13.01
N GLN A 184 -7.62 -8.74 -12.46
CA GLN A 184 -8.56 -7.65 -12.77
C GLN A 184 -8.00 -6.27 -12.40
N GLU A 185 -7.39 -6.14 -11.22
CA GLU A 185 -6.77 -4.89 -10.79
C GLU A 185 -5.58 -4.46 -11.65
N LEU A 186 -4.79 -5.43 -12.13
CA LEU A 186 -3.72 -5.14 -13.07
C LEU A 186 -4.26 -4.69 -14.44
N GLU A 187 -5.36 -5.26 -14.92
CA GLU A 187 -5.99 -4.82 -16.18
C GLU A 187 -6.57 -3.40 -16.03
N GLU A 188 -7.26 -3.11 -14.92
CA GLU A 188 -7.74 -1.77 -14.60
C GLU A 188 -6.59 -0.75 -14.48
N ALA A 189 -5.48 -1.15 -13.88
CA ALA A 189 -4.30 -0.30 -13.73
C ALA A 189 -3.59 -0.05 -15.07
N ASP A 190 -3.45 -1.08 -15.92
CA ASP A 190 -2.83 -0.92 -17.24
C ASP A 190 -3.63 0.05 -18.12
N GLN A 191 -4.95 -0.10 -18.15
CA GLN A 191 -5.82 0.82 -18.90
C GLN A 191 -5.69 2.26 -18.40
N ALA A 192 -5.70 2.46 -17.07
CA ALA A 192 -5.55 3.80 -16.50
C ALA A 192 -4.17 4.42 -16.81
N LEU A 193 -3.10 3.62 -16.79
CA LEU A 193 -1.76 4.09 -17.19
C LEU A 193 -1.70 4.40 -18.69
N GLU A 194 -2.34 3.58 -19.54
CA GLU A 194 -2.39 3.80 -20.98
C GLU A 194 -3.12 5.10 -21.34
N ASP A 195 -4.28 5.33 -20.74
CA ASP A 195 -5.09 6.54 -20.97
C ASP A 195 -4.34 7.83 -20.58
N ASN A 196 -3.37 7.73 -19.66
CA ASN A 196 -2.55 8.85 -19.21
C ASN A 196 -1.14 8.89 -19.81
N MET A 197 -0.85 8.05 -20.80
CA MET A 197 0.48 7.99 -21.44
C MET A 197 0.90 9.29 -22.15
N THR A 198 -0.04 10.15 -22.52
CA THR A 198 0.25 11.45 -23.14
C THR A 198 0.96 12.40 -22.18
N GLU A 199 0.74 12.25 -20.89
CA GLU A 199 1.44 13.00 -19.84
C GLU A 199 2.92 12.57 -19.75
N GLY A 200 3.22 11.31 -20.09
CA GLY A 200 4.56 10.74 -20.11
C GLY A 200 5.16 10.44 -18.75
N ASN A 201 4.59 11.00 -17.68
CA ASN A 201 5.07 10.86 -16.30
C ASN A 201 3.94 10.78 -15.27
N SER A 202 4.27 10.44 -14.03
CA SER A 202 3.32 10.26 -12.93
C SER A 202 2.92 11.55 -12.21
N GLY A 203 3.62 12.66 -12.45
CA GLY A 203 3.46 13.89 -11.67
C GLY A 203 4.20 13.92 -10.32
N PHE A 204 4.89 12.84 -9.96
CA PHE A 204 5.71 12.76 -8.73
C PHE A 204 7.06 12.07 -8.95
N GLU A 205 7.75 12.41 -10.05
CA GLU A 205 8.99 11.79 -10.51
C GLU A 205 10.10 11.76 -9.46
N LYS A 206 10.19 12.81 -8.63
CA LYS A 206 11.18 12.92 -7.57
C LYS A 206 10.96 11.94 -6.41
N LEU A 207 9.77 11.37 -6.30
CA LEU A 207 9.36 10.47 -5.23
C LEU A 207 9.20 9.02 -5.72
N ASP A 208 9.34 8.79 -7.02
CA ASP A 208 9.39 7.44 -7.60
C ASP A 208 10.85 6.98 -7.70
N ASP A 209 11.28 6.18 -6.74
CA ASP A 209 12.65 5.67 -6.65
C ASP A 209 12.94 4.55 -7.66
N VAL A 210 11.92 4.02 -8.36
CA VAL A 210 12.06 2.85 -9.25
C VAL A 210 12.22 3.28 -10.69
N TYR A 211 11.25 4.01 -11.23
CA TYR A 211 11.22 4.40 -12.65
C TYR A 211 11.16 5.90 -12.88
N TYR A 212 11.32 6.70 -11.82
CA TYR A 212 11.35 8.16 -11.91
C TYR A 212 10.13 8.73 -12.64
N GLY A 213 8.95 8.18 -12.32
CA GLY A 213 7.68 8.59 -12.88
C GLY A 213 7.39 8.13 -14.30
N LYS A 214 8.24 7.34 -14.93
CA LYS A 214 8.06 6.90 -16.33
C LYS A 214 6.96 5.86 -16.46
N LEU A 215 5.77 6.26 -16.93
CA LEU A 215 4.60 5.40 -17.04
C LEU A 215 4.83 4.17 -17.92
N GLN A 216 5.58 4.32 -19.03
CA GLN A 216 5.92 3.19 -19.91
C GLN A 216 6.69 2.10 -19.16
N GLN A 217 7.60 2.45 -18.27
CA GLN A 217 8.37 1.47 -17.50
C GLN A 217 7.46 0.76 -16.47
N TRP A 218 6.54 1.48 -15.86
CA TRP A 218 5.55 0.91 -14.96
C TRP A 218 4.61 -0.07 -15.68
N ARG A 219 4.19 0.23 -16.92
CA ARG A 219 3.41 -0.70 -17.74
C ARG A 219 4.19 -1.98 -18.08
N LEU A 220 5.44 -1.85 -18.50
CA LEU A 220 6.30 -3.02 -18.76
C LEU A 220 6.48 -3.88 -17.50
N PHE A 221 6.63 -3.26 -16.33
CA PHE A 221 6.67 -3.98 -15.05
C PHE A 221 5.35 -4.71 -14.77
N LEU A 222 4.21 -4.04 -14.99
CA LEU A 222 2.89 -4.60 -14.82
C LEU A 222 2.69 -5.86 -15.68
N HIS A 223 3.00 -5.78 -16.97
CA HIS A 223 2.89 -6.94 -17.87
C HIS A 223 3.85 -8.07 -17.48
N SER A 224 5.04 -7.75 -17.01
CA SER A 224 5.98 -8.75 -16.49
C SER A 224 5.44 -9.43 -15.23
N LEU A 225 4.75 -8.69 -14.35
CA LEU A 225 4.08 -9.24 -13.18
C LEU A 225 2.92 -10.16 -13.59
N GLN A 226 2.08 -9.73 -14.54
CA GLN A 226 0.99 -10.56 -15.08
C GLN A 226 1.52 -11.87 -15.65
N LEU A 227 2.59 -11.82 -16.47
CA LEU A 227 3.23 -13.02 -17.01
C LEU A 227 3.75 -13.93 -15.90
N ARG A 228 4.45 -13.38 -14.90
CA ARG A 228 4.96 -14.15 -13.76
C ARG A 228 3.86 -14.81 -12.96
N MET A 229 2.77 -14.10 -12.70
CA MET A 229 1.60 -14.64 -11.99
C MET A 229 0.90 -15.72 -12.80
N ALA A 230 0.69 -15.51 -14.10
CA ALA A 230 0.08 -16.49 -14.99
C ALA A 230 0.91 -17.79 -15.06
N MET A 231 2.22 -17.69 -15.16
CA MET A 231 3.10 -18.89 -15.16
C MET A 231 3.00 -19.73 -13.89
N ARG A 232 2.59 -19.16 -12.76
CA ARG A 232 2.35 -19.93 -11.52
C ARG A 232 1.08 -20.80 -11.59
N LEU A 233 0.16 -20.46 -12.47
CA LEU A 233 -1.13 -21.12 -12.60
C LEU A 233 -1.17 -22.21 -13.67
N CYS A 234 -0.07 -22.46 -14.39
CA CYS A 234 -0.03 -23.38 -15.53
C CYS A 234 -0.35 -24.84 -15.18
N TYR A 235 -0.28 -25.24 -13.90
CA TYR A 235 -0.62 -26.57 -13.43
C TYR A 235 -1.87 -26.60 -12.54
N THR A 236 -2.71 -25.56 -12.62
CA THR A 236 -3.96 -25.46 -11.87
C THR A 236 -5.17 -25.58 -12.80
N ASP A 237 -6.36 -25.57 -12.23
CA ASP A 237 -7.63 -25.52 -12.97
C ASP A 237 -7.82 -24.18 -13.75
N MET A 238 -6.97 -23.19 -13.51
CA MET A 238 -6.94 -21.89 -14.18
C MET A 238 -5.94 -21.83 -15.36
N ALA A 239 -5.36 -22.95 -15.78
CA ALA A 239 -4.28 -22.95 -16.79
C ALA A 239 -4.68 -22.29 -18.12
N ALA A 240 -5.91 -22.48 -18.60
CA ALA A 240 -6.39 -21.88 -19.86
C ALA A 240 -6.53 -20.36 -19.77
N GLU A 241 -7.07 -19.85 -18.65
CA GLU A 241 -7.15 -18.39 -18.39
C GLU A 241 -5.77 -17.80 -18.23
N ALA A 242 -4.89 -18.47 -17.48
CA ALA A 242 -3.51 -18.08 -17.28
C ALA A 242 -2.73 -17.98 -18.59
N GLN A 243 -2.93 -18.93 -19.50
CA GLN A 243 -2.32 -18.88 -20.83
C GLN A 243 -2.77 -17.62 -21.60
N SER A 244 -4.06 -17.32 -21.62
CA SER A 244 -4.58 -16.14 -22.30
C SER A 244 -3.99 -14.84 -21.72
N ILE A 245 -3.88 -14.75 -20.40
CA ILE A 245 -3.27 -13.60 -19.72
C ILE A 245 -1.78 -13.49 -20.07
N ALA A 246 -1.04 -14.59 -20.05
CA ALA A 246 0.38 -14.62 -20.39
C ALA A 246 0.63 -14.16 -21.84
N GLU A 247 -0.16 -14.64 -22.79
CA GLU A 247 -0.06 -14.26 -24.21
C GLU A 247 -0.35 -12.78 -24.43
N LYS A 248 -1.38 -12.22 -23.76
CA LYS A 248 -1.67 -10.79 -23.76
C LYS A 248 -0.50 -9.97 -23.20
N ALA A 249 0.03 -10.36 -22.04
CA ALA A 249 1.12 -9.66 -21.39
C ALA A 249 2.39 -9.63 -22.26
N VAL A 250 2.75 -10.74 -22.90
CA VAL A 250 3.88 -10.81 -23.83
C VAL A 250 3.65 -9.91 -25.05
N THR A 251 2.45 -9.91 -25.62
CA THR A 251 2.10 -9.08 -26.78
C THR A 251 2.15 -7.59 -26.45
N ALA A 252 1.70 -7.19 -25.27
CA ALA A 252 1.73 -5.80 -24.80
C ALA A 252 3.16 -5.32 -24.46
N GLY A 253 4.10 -6.25 -24.27
CA GLY A 253 5.50 -6.00 -23.96
C GLY A 253 5.81 -6.17 -22.47
N THR A 254 6.91 -6.82 -22.19
CA THR A 254 7.43 -7.05 -20.84
C THR A 254 8.77 -6.34 -20.66
N MET A 255 9.23 -6.24 -19.41
CA MET A 255 10.56 -5.71 -19.12
C MET A 255 11.61 -6.54 -19.87
N PRO A 256 12.55 -5.90 -20.58
CA PRO A 256 13.63 -6.61 -21.23
C PRO A 256 14.47 -7.34 -20.16
N TYR A 257 14.83 -8.57 -20.45
CA TYR A 257 15.74 -9.33 -19.59
C TYR A 257 17.11 -8.62 -19.64
N SER A 258 17.43 -7.85 -18.61
CA SER A 258 18.80 -7.34 -18.46
C SER A 258 19.64 -8.51 -17.94
N MET A 259 20.40 -9.13 -18.85
CA MET A 259 21.47 -10.02 -18.46
C MET A 259 22.58 -9.24 -17.76
#